data_76f5b10f0f2d95a31a54b732bd0f936c
#
_entry.id   76f5b10f0f2d95a31a54b732bd0f936c
#
_cell.length_a   1.000
_cell.length_b   1.000
_cell.length_c   1.000
_cell.angle_alpha   90.00
_cell.angle_beta   90.00
_cell.angle_gamma   90.00
#
_symmetry.space_group_name_H-M   'P 1'
#
loop_
_entity.id
_entity.type
_entity.pdbx_description
1 polymer ?
#
loop_
_entity_poly.entity_id
_entity_poly.type
_entity_poly.pdbx_seq_one_letter_code
_entity_poly.pdbx_strand_id
1 'polypeptide(L)'
;MGKNNIWDVVVIGAGPGGYAAAFRASDLGNKVLLIDRDEKLGGVCLNRGCIPSKALLHIVKIVNETQHLSNVGVTFGDPEFDIPKIRSHKNKIISQLNGGISPVSYTHLTLPTIPGV
;
A
#
# COMPACT_ATOMS: atom_id res chain seq x y z
N MET A 1 11.10 -21.65 -29.97
CA MET A 1 10.98 -20.28 -30.49
C MET A 1 10.11 -19.47 -29.56
N GLY A 2 10.68 -18.46 -28.94
CA GLY A 2 9.96 -17.61 -28.01
C GLY A 2 8.83 -16.89 -28.75
N LYS A 3 7.60 -16.96 -28.22
CA LYS A 3 6.53 -16.06 -28.62
C LYS A 3 7.07 -14.66 -28.39
N ASN A 4 7.20 -13.84 -29.43
CA ASN A 4 7.48 -12.42 -29.28
C ASN A 4 6.34 -11.82 -28.46
N ASN A 5 6.59 -11.67 -27.14
CA ASN A 5 5.67 -11.00 -26.25
C ASN A 5 5.76 -9.49 -26.53
N ILE A 6 4.94 -9.02 -27.45
CA ILE A 6 4.77 -7.59 -27.70
C ILE A 6 3.77 -7.07 -26.69
N TRP A 7 4.15 -6.01 -25.99
CA TRP A 7 3.32 -5.32 -25.01
C TRP A 7 2.90 -3.98 -25.59
N ASP A 8 1.64 -3.61 -25.41
CA ASP A 8 1.14 -2.30 -25.86
C ASP A 8 1.64 -1.18 -24.92
N VAL A 9 1.71 -1.50 -23.63
CA VAL A 9 2.17 -0.57 -22.57
C VAL A 9 3.08 -1.30 -21.60
N VAL A 10 4.21 -0.68 -21.28
CA VAL A 10 5.12 -1.14 -20.23
C VAL A 10 5.19 -0.06 -19.15
N VAL A 11 4.88 -0.42 -17.92
CA VAL A 11 4.95 0.47 -16.76
C VAL A 11 6.08 0.01 -15.85
N ILE A 12 7.02 0.88 -15.56
CA ILE A 12 8.14 0.62 -14.67
C ILE A 12 7.89 1.33 -13.33
N GLY A 13 7.75 0.54 -12.28
CA GLY A 13 7.40 0.99 -10.94
C GLY A 13 5.93 0.75 -10.59
N ALA A 14 5.69 -0.02 -9.54
CA ALA A 14 4.37 -0.40 -9.05
C ALA A 14 3.94 0.42 -7.83
N GLY A 15 4.38 1.65 -7.72
CA GLY A 15 3.85 2.62 -6.76
C GLY A 15 2.44 3.08 -7.15
N PRO A 16 1.82 4.02 -6.41
CA PRO A 16 0.43 4.45 -6.65
C PRO A 16 0.17 4.95 -8.06
N GLY A 17 1.10 5.70 -8.66
CA GLY A 17 1.01 6.14 -10.04
C GLY A 17 1.15 4.98 -11.04
N GLY A 18 2.09 4.09 -10.79
CA GLY A 18 2.40 2.97 -11.67
C GLY A 18 1.27 1.94 -11.74
N TYR A 19 0.83 1.40 -10.62
CA TYR A 19 -0.26 0.42 -10.65
C TYR A 19 -1.58 1.02 -11.13
N ALA A 20 -1.88 2.28 -10.79
CA ALA A 20 -3.08 2.95 -11.27
C ALA A 20 -3.06 3.12 -12.80
N ALA A 21 -1.93 3.54 -13.36
CA ALA A 21 -1.75 3.67 -14.81
C ALA A 21 -1.84 2.30 -15.51
N ALA A 22 -1.20 1.27 -14.96
CA ALA A 22 -1.21 -0.07 -15.49
C ALA A 22 -2.62 -0.67 -15.50
N PHE A 23 -3.36 -0.56 -14.41
CA PHE A 23 -4.75 -1.04 -14.32
C PHE A 23 -5.63 -0.30 -15.33
N ARG A 24 -5.53 1.02 -15.40
CA ARG A 24 -6.33 1.80 -16.36
C ARG A 24 -6.02 1.44 -17.82
N ALA A 25 -4.75 1.26 -18.16
CA ALA A 25 -4.37 0.82 -19.50
C ALA A 25 -4.94 -0.57 -19.83
N SER A 26 -4.90 -1.49 -18.87
CA SER A 26 -5.48 -2.82 -19.02
C SER A 26 -7.01 -2.78 -19.18
N ASP A 27 -7.71 -1.97 -18.40
CA ASP A 27 -9.18 -1.76 -18.52
C ASP A 27 -9.58 -1.21 -19.89
N LEU A 28 -8.68 -0.47 -20.56
CA LEU A 28 -8.86 0.04 -21.91
C LEU A 28 -8.54 -0.99 -23.00
N GLY A 29 -8.25 -2.23 -22.61
CA GLY A 29 -8.00 -3.34 -23.55
C GLY A 29 -6.54 -3.49 -24.01
N ASN A 30 -5.61 -2.73 -23.44
CA ASN A 30 -4.19 -2.86 -23.79
C ASN A 30 -3.56 -4.09 -23.09
N LYS A 31 -2.58 -4.68 -23.76
CA LYS A 31 -1.71 -5.70 -23.17
C LYS A 31 -0.62 -5.01 -22.39
N VAL A 32 -0.68 -5.08 -21.06
CA VAL A 32 0.18 -4.31 -20.16
C VAL A 32 1.18 -5.18 -19.42
N LEU A 33 2.42 -4.71 -19.36
CA LEU A 33 3.48 -5.25 -18.51
C LEU A 33 3.81 -4.24 -17.41
N LEU A 34 3.64 -4.66 -16.16
CA LEU A 34 4.05 -3.89 -14.99
C LEU A 34 5.33 -4.50 -14.40
N ILE A 35 6.37 -3.70 -14.26
CA ILE A 35 7.68 -4.11 -13.76
C ILE A 35 7.97 -3.37 -12.47
N ASP A 36 8.35 -4.09 -11.43
CA ASP A 36 8.84 -3.52 -10.17
C ASP A 36 10.03 -4.32 -9.64
N ARG A 37 10.89 -3.66 -8.89
CA ARG A 37 12.02 -4.30 -8.21
C ARG A 37 11.62 -5.00 -6.91
N ASP A 38 10.52 -4.53 -6.28
CA ASP A 38 10.02 -5.05 -5.02
C ASP A 38 8.99 -6.17 -5.28
N GLU A 39 9.02 -7.21 -4.46
CA GLU A 39 8.03 -8.30 -4.55
C GLU A 39 6.62 -7.84 -4.21
N LYS A 40 6.51 -6.82 -3.35
CA LYS A 40 5.23 -6.24 -2.93
C LYS A 40 4.93 -4.99 -3.73
N LEU A 41 3.75 -4.98 -4.33
CA LEU A 41 3.23 -3.82 -5.03
C LEU A 41 2.89 -2.67 -4.06
N GLY A 42 2.73 -1.47 -4.59
CA GLY A 42 2.32 -0.29 -3.85
C GLY A 42 3.43 0.72 -3.57
N GLY A 43 4.68 0.35 -3.82
CA GLY A 43 5.85 1.22 -3.70
C GLY A 43 6.10 1.73 -2.29
N VAL A 44 6.83 2.83 -2.19
CA VAL A 44 7.18 3.48 -0.91
C VAL A 44 5.94 3.98 -0.18
N CYS A 45 4.99 4.57 -0.89
CA CYS A 45 3.77 5.12 -0.28
C CYS A 45 3.00 4.08 0.53
N LEU A 46 2.70 2.93 -0.06
CA LEU A 46 1.93 1.89 0.61
C LEU A 46 2.73 1.16 1.68
N ASN A 47 3.99 0.84 1.40
CA ASN A 47 4.76 -0.06 2.24
C ASN A 47 5.59 0.64 3.33
N ARG A 48 6.06 1.87 3.07
CA ARG A 48 7.04 2.57 3.92
C ARG A 48 6.75 4.05 4.16
N GLY A 49 5.71 4.61 3.55
CA GLY A 49 5.42 6.04 3.58
C GLY A 49 4.00 6.37 4.04
N CYS A 50 3.14 6.76 3.10
CA CYS A 50 1.82 7.35 3.37
C CYS A 50 0.92 6.46 4.24
N ILE A 51 0.85 5.17 3.95
CA ILE A 51 -0.05 4.26 4.65
C ILE A 51 0.42 3.96 6.08
N PRO A 52 1.69 3.57 6.33
CA PRO A 52 2.16 3.41 7.70
C PRO A 52 2.06 4.70 8.53
N SER A 53 2.40 5.85 7.96
CA SER A 53 2.33 7.12 8.68
C SER A 53 0.89 7.52 9.02
N LYS A 54 -0.06 7.36 8.10
CA LYS A 54 -1.48 7.62 8.38
C LYS A 54 -2.05 6.68 9.43
N ALA A 55 -1.68 5.40 9.43
CA ALA A 55 -2.10 4.43 10.43
C ALA A 55 -1.64 4.85 11.84
N LEU A 56 -0.40 5.30 11.97
CA LEU A 56 0.15 5.76 13.25
C LEU A 56 -0.43 7.11 13.68
N LEU A 57 -0.57 8.06 12.76
CA LEU A 57 -1.15 9.37 13.05
C LEU A 57 -2.62 9.28 13.45
N HIS A 58 -3.37 8.30 12.94
CA HIS A 58 -4.74 8.05 13.37
C HIS A 58 -4.82 7.66 14.86
N ILE A 59 -3.90 6.82 15.34
CA ILE A 59 -3.81 6.45 16.76
C ILE A 59 -3.49 7.69 17.61
N VAL A 60 -2.51 8.48 17.19
CA VAL A 60 -2.13 9.73 17.88
C VAL A 60 -3.29 10.71 17.95
N LYS A 61 -4.05 10.83 16.86
CA LYS A 61 -5.24 11.70 16.83
C LYS A 61 -6.27 11.29 17.88
N ILE A 62 -6.60 9.99 17.99
CA ILE A 62 -7.55 9.47 18.98
C ILE A 62 -7.07 9.76 20.40
N VAL A 63 -5.80 9.53 20.69
CA VAL A 63 -5.22 9.83 22.01
C VAL A 63 -5.34 11.31 22.34
N ASN A 64 -5.02 12.20 21.41
CA ASN A 64 -5.13 13.64 21.61
C ASN A 64 -6.59 14.06 21.81
N GLU A 65 -7.52 13.53 21.05
CA GLU A 65 -8.95 13.82 21.19
C GLU A 65 -9.48 13.40 22.56
N THR A 66 -9.09 12.24 23.08
CA THR A 66 -9.46 11.80 24.44
C THR A 66 -8.91 12.71 25.52
N GLN A 67 -7.70 13.22 25.37
CA GLN A 67 -7.14 14.18 26.32
C GLN A 67 -7.91 15.52 26.33
N HIS A 68 -8.35 15.98 25.17
CA HIS A 68 -9.16 17.22 25.08
C HIS A 68 -10.55 17.12 25.70
N LEU A 69 -11.10 15.90 25.82
CA LEU A 69 -12.40 15.68 26.47
C LEU A 69 -12.41 16.07 27.95
N SER A 70 -11.25 16.15 28.59
CA SER A 70 -11.16 16.65 29.97
C SER A 70 -11.70 18.08 30.12
N ASN A 71 -11.58 18.91 29.07
CA ASN A 71 -12.10 20.28 29.05
C ASN A 71 -13.62 20.36 29.09
N VAL A 72 -14.32 19.29 28.72
CA VAL A 72 -15.79 19.19 28.73
C VAL A 72 -16.32 18.25 29.81
N GLY A 73 -15.45 17.87 30.75
CA GLY A 73 -15.83 17.10 31.93
C GLY A 73 -15.69 15.58 31.79
N VAL A 74 -15.05 15.07 30.73
CA VAL A 74 -14.80 13.63 30.56
C VAL A 74 -13.30 13.38 30.69
N THR A 75 -12.88 12.68 31.73
CA THR A 75 -11.46 12.42 31.99
C THR A 75 -11.18 10.93 31.83
N PHE A 76 -10.16 10.63 31.03
CA PHE A 76 -9.57 9.29 30.91
C PHE A 76 -8.25 9.24 31.67
N GLY A 77 -7.83 8.04 32.11
CA GLY A 77 -6.50 7.83 32.66
C GLY A 77 -5.42 8.00 31.60
N ASP A 78 -4.17 8.07 32.05
CA ASP A 78 -3.02 8.16 31.13
C ASP A 78 -2.95 6.93 30.23
N PRO A 79 -2.70 7.11 28.93
CA PRO A 79 -2.63 5.99 28.00
C PRO A 79 -1.38 5.16 28.21
N GLU A 80 -1.52 3.84 28.21
CA GLU A 80 -0.42 2.90 28.13
C GLU A 80 -0.20 2.46 26.69
N PHE A 81 1.06 2.47 26.24
CA PHE A 81 1.43 2.14 24.86
C PHE A 81 2.12 0.77 24.77
N ASP A 82 1.48 -0.17 24.11
CA ASP A 82 2.09 -1.44 23.70
C ASP A 82 2.66 -1.28 22.28
N ILE A 83 3.93 -0.91 22.20
CA ILE A 83 4.59 -0.64 20.90
C ILE A 83 4.59 -1.85 19.97
N PRO A 84 4.85 -3.10 20.44
CA PRO A 84 4.71 -4.30 19.61
C PRO A 84 3.33 -4.44 18.97
N LYS A 85 2.25 -4.20 19.72
CA LYS A 85 0.87 -4.27 19.18
C LYS A 85 0.58 -3.17 18.18
N ILE A 86 1.02 -1.95 18.43
CA ILE A 86 0.88 -0.81 17.50
C ILE A 86 1.59 -1.13 16.18
N ARG A 87 2.79 -1.68 16.24
CA ARG A 87 3.55 -2.11 15.07
C ARG A 87 2.83 -3.22 14.29
N SER A 88 2.31 -4.21 15.00
CA SER A 88 1.53 -5.30 14.40
C SER A 88 0.27 -4.78 13.70
N HIS A 89 -0.45 -3.86 14.32
CA HIS A 89 -1.62 -3.19 13.73
C HIS A 89 -1.26 -2.45 12.43
N LYS A 90 -0.19 -1.65 12.45
CA LYS A 90 0.32 -0.97 11.26
C LYS A 90 0.67 -1.98 10.14
N ASN A 91 1.37 -3.04 10.46
CA ASN A 91 1.76 -4.07 9.49
C ASN A 91 0.55 -4.80 8.90
N LYS A 92 -0.49 -5.04 9.71
CA LYS A 92 -1.75 -5.64 9.24
C LYS A 92 -2.45 -4.76 8.19
N ILE A 93 -2.50 -3.45 8.39
CA ILE A 93 -3.07 -2.50 7.43
C ILE A 93 -2.31 -2.56 6.09
N ILE A 94 -0.99 -2.54 6.15
CA ILE A 94 -0.14 -2.64 4.95
C ILE A 94 -0.40 -3.96 4.21
N SER A 95 -0.46 -5.07 4.92
CA SER A 95 -0.72 -6.40 4.34
C SER A 95 -2.10 -6.50 3.70
N GLN A 96 -3.13 -5.91 4.31
CA GLN A 96 -4.48 -5.89 3.75
C GLN A 96 -4.53 -5.12 2.43
N LEU A 97 -3.87 -3.96 2.34
CA LEU A 97 -3.83 -3.17 1.11
C LEU A 97 -3.00 -3.86 0.02
N ASN A 98 -1.87 -4.46 0.36
CA ASN A 98 -1.10 -5.30 -0.57
C ASN A 98 -1.94 -6.47 -1.09
N GLY A 99 -2.68 -7.13 -0.22
CA GLY A 99 -3.60 -8.23 -0.57
C GLY A 99 -4.73 -7.80 -1.50
N GLY A 100 -5.14 -6.53 -1.48
CA GLY A 100 -6.12 -5.98 -2.41
C GLY A 100 -5.56 -5.69 -3.80
N ILE A 101 -4.30 -5.27 -3.89
CA ILE A 101 -3.66 -4.90 -5.18
C ILE A 101 -3.15 -6.14 -5.92
N SER A 102 -2.49 -7.07 -5.24
CA SER A 102 -1.81 -8.20 -5.87
C SER A 102 -2.73 -9.12 -6.68
N PRO A 103 -3.90 -9.56 -6.20
CA PRO A 103 -4.80 -10.40 -6.99
C PRO A 103 -5.28 -9.75 -8.28
N VAL A 104 -5.60 -8.44 -8.24
CA VAL A 104 -6.04 -7.68 -9.41
C VAL A 104 -4.91 -7.61 -10.44
N SER A 105 -3.68 -7.40 -10.00
CA SER A 105 -2.50 -7.35 -10.87
C SER A 105 -2.28 -8.66 -11.61
N TYR A 106 -2.35 -9.80 -10.92
CA TYR A 106 -2.16 -11.12 -11.55
C TYR A 106 -3.30 -11.54 -12.47
N THR A 107 -4.49 -11.00 -12.33
CA THR A 107 -5.62 -11.27 -13.23
C THR A 107 -5.60 -10.42 -14.50
N HIS A 108 -5.07 -9.22 -14.45
CA HIS A 108 -5.10 -8.23 -15.54
C HIS A 108 -3.74 -7.92 -16.15
N LEU A 109 -2.65 -8.21 -15.45
CA LEU A 109 -1.28 -7.81 -15.81
C LEU A 109 -0.32 -9.01 -15.71
N THR A 110 0.79 -8.92 -16.44
CA THR A 110 1.96 -9.77 -16.20
C THR A 110 2.94 -9.00 -15.34
N LEU A 111 3.36 -9.59 -14.22
CA LEU A 111 4.21 -8.97 -13.22
C LEU A 111 5.52 -9.77 -13.08
N PRO A 112 6.58 -9.47 -13.84
CA PRO A 112 7.90 -9.90 -13.47
C PRO A 112 8.47 -8.98 -12.40
N THR A 113 8.93 -9.55 -11.30
CA THR A 113 9.85 -8.88 -10.38
C THR A 113 11.27 -9.09 -10.89
N ILE A 114 12.03 -8.02 -11.02
CA ILE A 114 13.45 -8.11 -11.40
C ILE A 114 14.28 -7.83 -10.16
N PRO A 115 14.93 -8.85 -9.55
CA PRO A 115 15.79 -8.65 -8.40
C PRO A 115 16.97 -7.74 -8.75
N GLY A 116 17.28 -6.77 -7.88
CA GLY A 116 18.47 -5.94 -7.98
C GLY A 116 18.42 -4.78 -8.97
N VAL A 117 17.24 -4.42 -9.48
CA VAL A 117 17.04 -3.25 -10.32
C VAL A 117 16.41 -2.10 -9.55
#